data_591c27424cb31086ee827eee5768a8a6
#
_entry.id   591c27424cb31086ee827eee5768a8a6
#
_cell.length_a   1.000
_cell.length_b   1.000
_cell.length_c   1.000
_cell.angle_alpha   90.00
_cell.angle_beta   90.00
_cell.angle_gamma   90.00
#
_symmetry.space_group_name_H-M   'P 1'
#
loop_
_entity.id
_entity.type
_entity.pdbx_description
1 polymer ?
#
loop_
_entity_poly.entity_id
_entity_poly.type
_entity_poly.pdbx_seq_one_letter_code
_entity_poly.pdbx_strand_id
1 'polypeptide(L)'
;MRKLCLWGGVIASALLIGCKDAVDESVFLVDASQAVEANLADVATDFRIIRLKSDAPLDTRMQYFFFDKWILGLSPNEGIGHPRISLFDMDGNLVSVMNRVGRGPGEYIGINKIISLDEEKGILYVMVNTDTSMPIFKYSVPDFSYLGRVELDEAYEIRDIGPLDSGHFLALLNHGGDGKGYYSGVARTVLFDVNNLSDTVVLYTDTWNHHNNMFENFASGINRHNPLYRTMGYVNTIYRIEDNRLQPALRFTFGDNGVPQKIFDDFEKDSDNEGNVSAIDGGVMDYVLNNDGCHLPYIFDAAQNGNLISFMYLAFDASEGFGFDSYFYLNDGHNSVSYSELKIPGLTASASVSAINKTMYVWEIPNDEDLVDESVPMSGLAREILDSLAVQNDDNPVLLEYRFKSTF
;
A
#
# COMPACT_ATOMS: atom_id res chain seq x y z
N MET A 1 76.90 -4.23 34.52
CA MET A 1 76.57 -4.66 33.17
C MET A 1 75.69 -5.88 33.23
N ARG A 2 74.34 -5.73 33.15
CA ARG A 2 73.39 -6.83 32.99
C ARG A 2 72.30 -6.36 32.04
N LYS A 3 72.23 -6.99 30.87
CA LYS A 3 71.21 -6.75 29.84
C LYS A 3 69.92 -7.47 30.27
N LEU A 4 68.83 -6.74 30.39
CA LEU A 4 67.51 -7.28 30.49
C LEU A 4 66.91 -7.38 29.08
N CYS A 5 66.57 -8.60 28.66
CA CYS A 5 65.74 -8.83 27.46
C CYS A 5 64.29 -8.74 27.86
N LEU A 6 63.56 -7.77 27.31
CA LEU A 6 62.08 -7.74 27.39
C LEU A 6 61.52 -8.51 26.19
N TRP A 7 60.80 -9.54 26.50
CA TRP A 7 59.94 -10.26 25.53
C TRP A 7 58.64 -9.48 25.38
N GLY A 8 58.42 -8.90 24.21
CA GLY A 8 57.12 -8.33 23.82
C GLY A 8 56.17 -9.45 23.32
N GLY A 9 55.17 -9.76 24.09
CA GLY A 9 54.10 -10.63 23.63
C GLY A 9 53.18 -9.88 22.68
N VAL A 10 53.13 -10.32 21.45
CA VAL A 10 52.12 -9.89 20.47
C VAL A 10 50.82 -10.65 20.76
N ILE A 11 49.83 -9.97 21.33
CA ILE A 11 48.46 -10.50 21.43
C ILE A 11 47.82 -10.30 20.05
N ALA A 12 47.73 -11.36 19.29
CA ALA A 12 46.93 -11.41 18.07
C ALA A 12 45.42 -11.43 18.48
N SER A 13 44.81 -10.26 18.43
CA SER A 13 43.35 -10.17 18.52
C SER A 13 42.77 -10.75 17.24
N ALA A 14 42.34 -11.99 17.29
CA ALA A 14 41.52 -12.56 16.22
C ALA A 14 40.17 -11.83 16.22
N LEU A 15 40.03 -10.91 15.30
CA LEU A 15 38.74 -10.36 14.89
C LEU A 15 37.97 -11.52 14.26
N LEU A 16 37.08 -12.12 15.04
CA LEU A 16 36.01 -12.93 14.52
C LEU A 16 35.07 -11.98 13.72
N ILE A 17 35.40 -11.81 12.47
CA ILE A 17 34.46 -11.31 11.48
C ILE A 17 33.42 -12.43 11.34
N GLY A 18 32.34 -12.31 12.08
CA GLY A 18 31.16 -13.14 11.85
C GLY A 18 30.75 -12.89 10.40
N CYS A 19 30.88 -13.90 9.58
CA CYS A 19 30.17 -13.96 8.32
C CYS A 19 28.68 -13.80 8.68
N LYS A 20 28.14 -12.59 8.53
CA LYS A 20 26.71 -12.46 8.23
C LYS A 20 26.56 -13.21 6.92
N ASP A 21 25.69 -14.22 6.94
CA ASP A 21 25.28 -14.86 5.70
C ASP A 21 24.98 -13.75 4.71
N ALA A 22 25.69 -13.76 3.58
CA ALA A 22 25.42 -12.84 2.50
C ALA A 22 23.99 -13.14 2.06
N VAL A 23 23.07 -12.24 2.36
CA VAL A 23 21.72 -12.28 1.79
C VAL A 23 21.95 -12.36 0.29
N ASP A 24 21.46 -13.40 -0.32
CA ASP A 24 21.52 -13.57 -1.77
C ASP A 24 20.84 -12.34 -2.39
N GLU A 25 21.64 -11.46 -2.98
CA GLU A 25 21.14 -10.22 -3.60
C GLU A 25 20.57 -10.50 -4.99
N SER A 26 19.88 -11.65 -5.18
CA SER A 26 19.26 -11.97 -6.44
C SER A 26 18.22 -10.91 -6.80
N VAL A 27 18.32 -10.42 -8.03
CA VAL A 27 17.36 -9.48 -8.62
C VAL A 27 16.41 -10.31 -9.48
N PHE A 28 15.12 -10.27 -9.13
CA PHE A 28 14.10 -11.04 -9.84
C PHE A 28 13.52 -10.23 -11.00
N LEU A 29 13.31 -10.90 -12.14
CA LEU A 29 12.64 -10.30 -13.28
C LEU A 29 11.12 -10.32 -13.05
N VAL A 30 10.48 -9.17 -13.27
CA VAL A 30 9.03 -8.99 -13.33
C VAL A 30 8.69 -8.66 -14.78
N ASP A 31 7.96 -9.54 -15.44
CA ASP A 31 7.70 -9.43 -16.88
C ASP A 31 6.25 -9.84 -17.20
N ALA A 32 5.44 -8.88 -17.66
CA ALA A 32 4.05 -9.09 -18.03
C ALA A 32 3.92 -10.04 -19.24
N SER A 33 4.92 -10.06 -20.15
CA SER A 33 4.89 -10.96 -21.32
C SER A 33 4.98 -12.45 -20.95
N GLN A 34 5.41 -12.75 -19.73
CA GLN A 34 5.48 -14.10 -19.17
C GLN A 34 4.32 -14.42 -18.23
N ALA A 35 3.37 -13.49 -18.08
CA ALA A 35 2.23 -13.69 -17.20
C ALA A 35 1.30 -14.78 -17.74
N VAL A 36 0.73 -15.55 -16.84
CA VAL A 36 -0.20 -16.63 -17.13
C VAL A 36 -1.54 -16.41 -16.46
N GLU A 37 -2.60 -16.93 -17.06
CA GLU A 37 -3.90 -17.01 -16.42
C GLU A 37 -3.94 -18.19 -15.44
N ALA A 38 -4.64 -18.05 -14.35
CA ALA A 38 -4.86 -19.13 -13.39
C ALA A 38 -6.29 -19.12 -12.82
N ASN A 39 -6.78 -20.30 -12.42
CA ASN A 39 -7.95 -20.32 -11.55
C ASN A 39 -7.52 -19.93 -10.14
N LEU A 40 -8.26 -19.01 -9.53
CA LEU A 40 -7.95 -18.52 -8.19
C LEU A 40 -7.82 -19.68 -7.18
N ALA A 41 -8.69 -20.69 -7.25
CA ALA A 41 -8.66 -21.84 -6.35
C ALA A 41 -7.40 -22.73 -6.51
N ASP A 42 -6.71 -22.66 -7.65
CA ASP A 42 -5.46 -23.41 -7.86
C ASP A 42 -4.27 -22.75 -7.18
N VAL A 43 -4.28 -21.41 -7.08
CA VAL A 43 -3.14 -20.61 -6.60
C VAL A 43 -3.37 -19.96 -5.25
N ALA A 44 -4.61 -19.94 -4.77
CA ALA A 44 -4.99 -19.34 -3.48
C ALA A 44 -5.71 -20.34 -2.56
N THR A 45 -5.83 -19.97 -1.31
CA THR A 45 -6.45 -20.72 -0.20
C THR A 45 -7.10 -19.76 0.79
N ASP A 46 -7.67 -20.30 1.87
CA ASP A 46 -8.25 -19.56 2.98
C ASP A 46 -9.35 -18.58 2.54
N PHE A 47 -10.22 -19.04 1.62
CA PHE A 47 -11.32 -18.24 1.13
C PHE A 47 -12.33 -17.94 2.24
N ARG A 48 -12.72 -16.67 2.34
CA ARG A 48 -13.78 -16.22 3.24
C ARG A 48 -14.60 -15.14 2.56
N ILE A 49 -15.93 -15.32 2.58
CA ILE A 49 -16.84 -14.31 2.06
C ILE A 49 -17.42 -13.52 3.22
N ILE A 50 -17.30 -12.19 3.15
CA ILE A 50 -17.79 -11.25 4.14
C ILE A 50 -18.86 -10.39 3.49
N ARG A 51 -20.07 -10.46 4.01
CA ARG A 51 -21.19 -9.60 3.59
C ARG A 51 -21.26 -8.42 4.54
N LEU A 52 -21.05 -7.22 4.04
CA LEU A 52 -21.23 -6.02 4.85
C LEU A 52 -22.74 -5.72 5.00
N LYS A 53 -23.21 -5.69 6.22
CA LYS A 53 -24.63 -5.54 6.55
C LYS A 53 -24.89 -4.19 7.19
N SER A 54 -25.86 -3.47 6.64
CA SER A 54 -26.28 -2.16 7.15
C SER A 54 -27.78 -1.99 6.88
N ASP A 55 -28.50 -1.29 7.77
CA ASP A 55 -29.91 -0.93 7.57
C ASP A 55 -30.10 0.14 6.47
N ALA A 56 -29.02 0.83 6.10
CA ALA A 56 -28.99 1.80 5.01
C ALA A 56 -27.98 1.36 3.95
N PRO A 57 -28.21 1.69 2.67
CA PRO A 57 -27.26 1.40 1.61
C PRO A 57 -25.87 1.93 1.94
N LEU A 58 -24.86 1.12 1.72
CA LEU A 58 -23.46 1.49 1.83
C LEU A 58 -22.98 2.10 0.50
N ASP A 59 -21.94 2.91 0.55
CA ASP A 59 -21.30 3.42 -0.65
C ASP A 59 -20.48 2.31 -1.31
N THR A 60 -20.68 2.04 -2.57
CA THR A 60 -19.93 1.03 -3.36
C THR A 60 -18.50 1.41 -3.68
N ARG A 61 -18.05 2.60 -3.27
CA ARG A 61 -16.69 3.10 -3.48
C ARG A 61 -15.92 3.26 -2.17
N MET A 62 -16.25 2.46 -1.16
CA MET A 62 -15.55 2.52 0.12
C MET A 62 -14.12 1.99 0.01
N GLN A 63 -13.20 2.66 0.71
CA GLN A 63 -11.90 2.07 1.03
C GLN A 63 -12.04 1.25 2.31
N TYR A 64 -11.48 0.04 2.29
CA TYR A 64 -11.54 -0.88 3.42
C TYR A 64 -10.20 -0.97 4.15
N PHE A 65 -10.27 -0.96 5.49
CA PHE A 65 -9.13 -1.11 6.37
C PHE A 65 -9.43 -2.24 7.36
N PHE A 66 -8.59 -3.27 7.35
CA PHE A 66 -8.77 -4.45 8.17
C PHE A 66 -7.87 -4.41 9.39
N PHE A 67 -8.45 -4.74 10.55
CA PHE A 67 -7.80 -4.86 11.83
C PHE A 67 -8.09 -6.24 12.43
N ASP A 68 -7.65 -6.52 13.67
CA ASP A 68 -7.86 -7.84 14.27
C ASP A 68 -9.34 -8.13 14.56
N LYS A 69 -10.09 -7.12 15.00
CA LYS A 69 -11.49 -7.23 15.44
C LYS A 69 -12.47 -6.46 14.57
N TRP A 70 -11.97 -5.58 13.69
CA TRP A 70 -12.78 -4.58 13.02
C TRP A 70 -12.45 -4.44 11.56
N ILE A 71 -13.48 -4.14 10.78
CA ILE A 71 -13.37 -3.65 9.41
C ILE A 71 -13.86 -2.20 9.43
N LEU A 72 -13.04 -1.28 8.93
CA LEU A 72 -13.44 0.10 8.70
C LEU A 72 -13.68 0.33 7.22
N GLY A 73 -14.82 0.91 6.89
CA GLY A 73 -15.13 1.40 5.55
C GLY A 73 -15.10 2.92 5.54
N LEU A 74 -14.21 3.52 4.75
CA LEU A 74 -14.17 4.96 4.52
C LEU A 74 -14.92 5.28 3.23
N SER A 75 -16.05 5.96 3.34
CA SER A 75 -16.75 6.51 2.17
C SER A 75 -16.04 7.76 1.66
N PRO A 76 -15.90 7.92 0.33
CA PRO A 76 -15.19 9.06 -0.25
C PRO A 76 -15.88 10.39 0.03
N ASN A 77 -15.11 11.48 -0.13
CA ASN A 77 -15.61 12.85 0.02
C ASN A 77 -16.54 13.31 -1.13
N GLU A 78 -16.67 12.49 -2.17
CA GLU A 78 -17.38 12.86 -3.40
C GLU A 78 -18.77 12.22 -3.46
N GLY A 79 -19.76 13.03 -3.78
CA GLY A 79 -21.15 12.60 -4.00
C GLY A 79 -22.16 13.25 -3.05
N ILE A 80 -23.32 12.65 -2.92
CA ILE A 80 -24.48 13.17 -2.16
C ILE A 80 -24.25 13.12 -0.64
N GLY A 81 -23.15 12.50 -0.19
CA GLY A 81 -22.82 12.30 1.23
C GLY A 81 -21.50 12.95 1.65
N HIS A 82 -21.46 13.34 2.90
CA HIS A 82 -20.22 13.76 3.53
C HIS A 82 -19.33 12.53 3.84
N PRO A 83 -18.00 12.70 3.93
CA PRO A 83 -17.10 11.59 4.26
C PRO A 83 -17.49 10.99 5.60
N ARG A 84 -17.60 9.67 5.62
CA ARG A 84 -17.99 8.92 6.83
C ARG A 84 -17.12 7.67 6.99
N ILE A 85 -16.97 7.24 8.23
CA ILE A 85 -16.34 5.96 8.56
C ILE A 85 -17.40 5.05 9.13
N SER A 86 -17.56 3.88 8.50
CA SER A 86 -18.42 2.80 8.99
C SER A 86 -17.55 1.76 9.69
N LEU A 87 -17.93 1.35 10.88
CA LEU A 87 -17.25 0.31 11.66
C LEU A 87 -18.08 -0.96 11.60
N PHE A 88 -17.46 -2.04 11.15
CA PHE A 88 -18.07 -3.37 11.13
C PHE A 88 -17.27 -4.32 12.02
N ASP A 89 -17.96 -5.33 12.57
CA ASP A 89 -17.28 -6.50 13.12
C ASP A 89 -16.69 -7.38 11.99
N MET A 90 -15.93 -8.41 12.38
CA MET A 90 -15.31 -9.31 11.39
C MET A 90 -16.31 -10.21 10.67
N ASP A 91 -17.58 -10.25 11.09
CA ASP A 91 -18.69 -10.96 10.40
C ASP A 91 -19.46 -10.03 9.45
N GLY A 92 -18.99 -8.77 9.32
CA GLY A 92 -19.56 -7.77 8.44
C GLY A 92 -20.79 -7.04 9.01
N ASN A 93 -21.15 -7.22 10.28
CA ASN A 93 -22.27 -6.50 10.87
C ASN A 93 -21.85 -5.06 11.22
N LEU A 94 -22.65 -4.07 10.80
CA LEU A 94 -22.43 -2.68 11.15
C LEU A 94 -22.56 -2.46 12.66
N VAL A 95 -21.55 -1.90 13.27
CA VAL A 95 -21.49 -1.59 14.71
C VAL A 95 -21.77 -0.11 14.96
N SER A 96 -21.13 0.78 14.23
CA SER A 96 -21.30 2.22 14.38
C SER A 96 -20.85 2.98 13.12
N VAL A 97 -21.30 4.24 13.03
CA VAL A 97 -20.94 5.15 11.94
C VAL A 97 -20.45 6.46 12.51
N MET A 98 -19.29 6.90 12.07
CA MET A 98 -18.77 8.24 12.33
C MET A 98 -19.13 9.17 11.16
N ASN A 99 -19.94 10.17 11.45
CA ASN A 99 -20.25 11.27 10.54
C ASN A 99 -20.22 12.56 11.36
N ARG A 100 -19.04 13.22 11.39
CA ARG A 100 -18.79 14.41 12.19
C ARG A 100 -18.32 15.58 11.33
N VAL A 101 -19.05 15.80 10.23
CA VAL A 101 -18.76 16.91 9.34
C VAL A 101 -19.17 18.22 9.99
N GLY A 102 -18.22 19.15 10.10
CA GLY A 102 -18.44 20.45 10.72
C GLY A 102 -17.12 21.15 11.07
N ARG A 103 -17.22 22.15 11.97
CA ARG A 103 -16.11 23.02 12.39
C ARG A 103 -15.92 23.08 13.91
N GLY A 104 -16.63 22.27 14.63
CA GLY A 104 -16.52 22.15 16.08
C GLY A 104 -15.37 21.24 16.53
N PRO A 105 -15.16 21.13 17.84
CA PRO A 105 -14.17 20.20 18.39
C PRO A 105 -14.47 18.76 17.98
N GLY A 106 -13.50 18.12 17.30
CA GLY A 106 -13.65 16.76 16.78
C GLY A 106 -14.55 16.65 15.55
N GLU A 107 -14.85 17.75 14.89
CA GLU A 107 -15.51 17.81 13.59
C GLU A 107 -14.48 18.10 12.49
N TYR A 108 -14.73 17.64 11.29
CA TYR A 108 -13.84 17.76 10.12
C TYR A 108 -14.61 18.23 8.88
N ILE A 109 -13.89 18.82 7.93
CA ILE A 109 -14.43 19.17 6.60
C ILE A 109 -14.33 17.96 5.67
N GLY A 110 -13.23 17.21 5.77
CA GLY A 110 -12.95 16.02 4.99
C GLY A 110 -12.09 15.03 5.76
N ILE A 111 -12.09 13.79 5.30
CA ILE A 111 -11.19 12.74 5.79
C ILE A 111 -10.19 12.46 4.68
N ASN A 112 -8.90 12.61 4.99
CA ASN A 112 -7.83 12.31 4.04
C ASN A 112 -7.46 10.83 4.12
N LYS A 113 -7.30 10.30 5.34
CA LYS A 113 -6.87 8.91 5.52
C LYS A 113 -7.21 8.39 6.91
N ILE A 114 -7.60 7.12 6.99
CA ILE A 114 -7.53 6.34 8.21
C ILE A 114 -6.08 5.89 8.37
N ILE A 115 -5.43 6.33 9.46
CA ILE A 115 -4.02 6.03 9.68
C ILE A 115 -3.87 4.69 10.37
N SER A 116 -4.55 4.51 11.51
CA SER A 116 -4.39 3.34 12.36
C SER A 116 -5.55 3.19 13.34
N LEU A 117 -5.73 1.97 13.80
CA LEU A 117 -6.55 1.64 14.96
C LEU A 117 -5.70 0.91 15.99
N ASP A 118 -5.46 1.53 17.14
CA ASP A 118 -4.91 0.84 18.31
C ASP A 118 -6.05 0.11 19.02
N GLU A 119 -6.22 -1.18 18.68
CA GLU A 119 -7.34 -1.98 19.19
C GLU A 119 -7.23 -2.32 20.69
N GLU A 120 -6.01 -2.30 21.24
CA GLU A 120 -5.79 -2.53 22.68
C GLU A 120 -6.30 -1.35 23.50
N LYS A 121 -6.05 -0.13 23.01
CA LYS A 121 -6.52 1.10 23.63
C LYS A 121 -7.89 1.57 23.14
N GLY A 122 -8.39 0.98 22.04
CA GLY A 122 -9.61 1.41 21.37
C GLY A 122 -9.50 2.83 20.80
N ILE A 123 -8.37 3.19 20.18
CA ILE A 123 -8.12 4.51 19.63
C ILE A 123 -7.94 4.45 18.13
N LEU A 124 -8.83 5.11 17.40
CA LEU A 124 -8.73 5.32 15.96
C LEU A 124 -8.02 6.65 15.67
N TYR A 125 -7.02 6.62 14.80
CA TYR A 125 -6.26 7.76 14.31
C TYR A 125 -6.67 8.07 12.87
N VAL A 126 -7.14 9.30 12.62
CA VAL A 126 -7.64 9.74 11.32
C VAL A 126 -7.02 11.07 10.95
N MET A 127 -6.39 11.14 9.79
CA MET A 127 -5.94 12.41 9.22
C MET A 127 -7.13 13.09 8.54
N VAL A 128 -7.41 14.31 8.95
CA VAL A 128 -8.59 15.04 8.51
C VAL A 128 -8.23 16.42 8.00
N ASN A 129 -9.09 16.99 7.16
CA ASN A 129 -9.03 18.39 6.80
C ASN A 129 -9.86 19.22 7.78
N THR A 130 -9.29 20.31 8.25
CA THR A 130 -9.97 21.39 8.94
C THR A 130 -9.86 22.68 8.11
N ASP A 131 -10.44 23.81 8.61
CA ASP A 131 -10.32 25.09 7.89
C ASP A 131 -8.86 25.58 7.75
N THR A 132 -7.95 25.13 8.60
CA THR A 132 -6.62 25.73 8.74
C THR A 132 -5.47 24.74 8.63
N SER A 133 -5.72 23.45 8.83
CA SER A 133 -4.65 22.44 8.90
C SER A 133 -5.16 21.03 8.60
N MET A 134 -4.24 20.07 8.54
CA MET A 134 -4.51 18.64 8.39
C MET A 134 -4.03 17.87 9.63
N PRO A 135 -4.69 18.01 10.78
CA PRO A 135 -4.29 17.30 12.00
C PRO A 135 -4.68 15.83 11.97
N ILE A 136 -4.06 15.05 12.86
CA ILE A 136 -4.50 13.70 13.17
C ILE A 136 -5.46 13.75 14.33
N PHE A 137 -6.73 13.41 14.10
CA PHE A 137 -7.73 13.29 15.14
C PHE A 137 -7.71 11.89 15.75
N LYS A 138 -7.99 11.85 17.06
CA LYS A 138 -8.13 10.61 17.84
C LYS A 138 -9.59 10.44 18.24
N TYR A 139 -10.14 9.26 17.93
CA TYR A 139 -11.49 8.89 18.34
C TYR A 139 -11.47 7.55 19.08
N SER A 140 -12.36 7.39 20.06
CA SER A 140 -12.57 6.08 20.66
C SER A 140 -13.31 5.13 19.71
N VAL A 141 -13.10 3.85 19.87
CA VAL A 141 -13.83 2.79 19.17
C VAL A 141 -14.47 1.88 20.21
N PRO A 142 -15.76 1.52 20.10
CA PRO A 142 -16.60 1.64 18.89
C PRO A 142 -17.45 2.91 18.76
N ASP A 143 -17.51 3.80 19.73
CA ASP A 143 -18.49 4.90 19.80
C ASP A 143 -18.06 6.21 19.12
N PHE A 144 -16.84 6.24 18.58
CA PHE A 144 -16.26 7.41 17.92
C PHE A 144 -16.31 8.73 18.72
N SER A 145 -16.18 8.65 20.05
CA SER A 145 -16.02 9.86 20.86
C SER A 145 -14.68 10.53 20.58
N TYR A 146 -14.69 11.84 20.44
CA TYR A 146 -13.46 12.61 20.19
C TYR A 146 -12.55 12.63 21.42
N LEU A 147 -11.30 12.21 21.27
CA LEU A 147 -10.30 12.11 22.34
C LEU A 147 -9.22 13.20 22.29
N GLY A 148 -9.19 13.98 21.20
CA GLY A 148 -8.18 15.02 20.99
C GLY A 148 -7.51 14.89 19.64
N ARG A 149 -6.47 15.70 19.42
CA ARG A 149 -5.76 15.74 18.14
C ARG A 149 -4.26 15.86 18.33
N VAL A 150 -3.53 15.51 17.29
CA VAL A 150 -2.10 15.74 17.14
C VAL A 150 -1.96 16.77 16.02
N GLU A 151 -1.33 17.90 16.31
CA GLU A 151 -0.99 18.89 15.30
C GLU A 151 0.30 18.45 14.59
N LEU A 152 0.27 18.47 13.29
CA LEU A 152 1.44 18.23 12.47
C LEU A 152 2.10 19.57 12.15
N ASP A 153 3.44 19.58 12.06
CA ASP A 153 4.16 20.78 11.64
C ASP A 153 3.77 21.13 10.19
N GLU A 154 3.30 22.35 9.96
CA GLU A 154 2.93 22.85 8.64
C GLU A 154 4.10 22.82 7.63
N ALA A 155 5.35 22.74 8.13
CA ALA A 155 6.53 22.59 7.28
C ALA A 155 6.61 21.24 6.57
N TYR A 156 5.83 20.26 7.00
CA TYR A 156 5.82 18.91 6.43
C TYR A 156 4.52 18.63 5.70
N GLU A 157 4.59 18.49 4.40
CA GLU A 157 3.50 17.93 3.64
C GLU A 157 3.53 16.41 3.76
N ILE A 158 2.56 15.84 4.48
CA ILE A 158 2.42 14.40 4.60
C ILE A 158 1.74 13.87 3.33
N ARG A 159 2.46 13.05 2.58
CA ARG A 159 1.94 12.37 1.39
C ARG A 159 1.26 11.06 1.74
N ASP A 160 1.88 10.32 2.63
CA ASP A 160 1.32 9.09 3.14
C ASP A 160 1.76 8.84 4.58
N ILE A 161 0.93 8.14 5.33
CA ILE A 161 1.18 7.81 6.72
C ILE A 161 0.48 6.51 7.08
N GLY A 162 1.17 5.64 7.80
CA GLY A 162 0.61 4.38 8.26
C GLY A 162 1.22 3.94 9.58
N PRO A 163 0.56 3.01 10.27
CA PRO A 163 1.06 2.51 11.54
C PRO A 163 2.24 1.57 11.34
N LEU A 164 3.24 1.69 12.20
CA LEU A 164 4.29 0.69 12.31
C LEU A 164 4.05 -0.20 13.53
N ASP A 165 3.75 0.41 14.66
CA ASP A 165 3.40 -0.27 15.91
C ASP A 165 2.44 0.59 16.76
N SER A 166 2.20 0.20 18.01
CA SER A 166 1.25 0.88 18.91
C SER A 166 1.60 2.33 19.26
N GLY A 167 2.79 2.80 18.94
CA GLY A 167 3.26 4.16 19.29
C GLY A 167 3.95 4.87 18.14
N HIS A 168 4.31 4.16 17.07
CA HIS A 168 5.07 4.71 15.98
C HIS A 168 4.30 4.67 14.67
N PHE A 169 4.39 5.76 13.94
CA PHE A 169 3.92 5.88 12.57
C PHE A 169 5.08 6.02 11.61
N LEU A 170 4.93 5.39 10.46
CA LEU A 170 5.77 5.64 9.31
C LEU A 170 5.07 6.68 8.44
N ALA A 171 5.75 7.77 8.12
CA ALA A 171 5.22 8.77 7.23
C ALA A 171 6.17 9.07 6.08
N LEU A 172 5.56 9.34 4.96
CA LEU A 172 6.20 9.87 3.79
C LEU A 172 5.97 11.37 3.78
N LEU A 173 7.04 12.12 3.95
CA LEU A 173 7.00 13.57 3.99
C LEU A 173 7.59 14.16 2.72
N ASN A 174 6.89 15.13 2.17
CA ASN A 174 7.45 16.06 1.23
C ASN A 174 7.91 17.29 2.02
N HIS A 175 9.19 17.60 1.98
CA HIS A 175 9.65 18.84 2.54
C HIS A 175 9.48 19.91 1.47
N GLY A 176 8.53 20.81 1.65
CA GLY A 176 8.40 21.99 0.81
C GLY A 176 9.74 22.72 0.79
N GLY A 177 10.40 22.75 -0.36
CA GLY A 177 11.58 23.58 -0.55
C GLY A 177 11.22 25.03 -0.31
N ASP A 178 12.18 25.88 -0.25
CA ASP A 178 12.23 27.33 -0.08
C ASP A 178 11.04 28.23 -0.49
N GLY A 179 9.82 27.71 -0.49
CA GLY A 179 8.58 28.43 -0.81
C GLY A 179 8.35 28.74 -2.30
N LYS A 180 9.12 28.14 -3.19
CA LYS A 180 9.02 28.36 -4.64
C LYS A 180 8.12 27.41 -5.39
N GLY A 181 7.28 26.69 -4.71
CA GLY A 181 6.26 25.87 -5.36
C GLY A 181 6.31 24.40 -4.94
N TYR A 182 5.27 23.72 -5.23
CA TYR A 182 4.91 22.35 -4.87
C TYR A 182 5.94 21.26 -5.24
N TYR A 183 7.00 21.61 -5.98
CA TYR A 183 7.77 20.66 -6.74
C TYR A 183 9.27 20.62 -6.46
N SER A 184 9.76 21.34 -5.47
CA SER A 184 11.20 21.42 -5.17
C SER A 184 11.62 20.76 -3.86
N GLY A 185 10.88 19.78 -3.38
CA GLY A 185 11.11 19.17 -2.07
C GLY A 185 11.89 17.86 -2.11
N VAL A 186 12.54 17.56 -1.02
CA VAL A 186 13.17 16.27 -0.74
C VAL A 186 12.12 15.36 -0.10
N ALA A 187 11.78 14.24 -0.74
CA ALA A 187 10.93 13.24 -0.13
C ALA A 187 11.69 12.50 0.98
N ARG A 188 11.06 12.32 2.12
CA ARG A 188 11.64 11.61 3.26
C ARG A 188 10.69 10.60 3.82
N THR A 189 11.19 9.39 4.02
CA THR A 189 10.52 8.40 4.85
C THR A 189 10.96 8.60 6.28
N VAL A 190 10.03 8.87 7.16
CA VAL A 190 10.31 9.13 8.57
C VAL A 190 9.51 8.24 9.48
N LEU A 191 10.11 7.88 10.58
CA LEU A 191 9.47 7.23 11.71
C LEU A 191 9.26 8.29 12.78
N PHE A 192 8.07 8.41 13.34
CA PHE A 192 7.80 9.30 14.45
C PHE A 192 6.85 8.69 15.49
N ASP A 193 7.04 9.09 16.75
CA ASP A 193 6.11 8.79 17.83
C ASP A 193 4.92 9.74 17.74
N VAL A 194 3.71 9.19 17.70
CA VAL A 194 2.46 9.96 17.64
C VAL A 194 2.26 10.88 18.87
N ASN A 195 2.89 10.57 19.99
CA ASN A 195 2.83 11.36 21.21
C ASN A 195 3.99 12.36 21.35
N ASN A 196 5.04 12.23 20.53
CA ASN A 196 6.21 13.10 20.55
C ASN A 196 6.77 13.29 19.13
N LEU A 197 6.18 14.19 18.37
CA LEU A 197 6.58 14.45 16.98
C LEU A 197 8.01 15.00 16.85
N SER A 198 8.63 15.47 17.94
CA SER A 198 10.04 15.89 17.91
C SER A 198 11.04 14.72 17.89
N ASP A 199 10.57 13.52 18.20
CA ASP A 199 11.38 12.29 18.14
C ASP A 199 11.20 11.61 16.78
N THR A 200 11.70 12.26 15.75
CA THR A 200 11.57 11.82 14.36
C THR A 200 12.88 11.21 13.88
N VAL A 201 12.81 9.97 13.40
CA VAL A 201 13.95 9.27 12.78
C VAL A 201 13.76 9.25 11.27
N VAL A 202 14.69 9.82 10.52
CA VAL A 202 14.71 9.74 9.06
C VAL A 202 15.28 8.38 8.66
N LEU A 203 14.47 7.54 8.05
CA LEU A 203 14.86 6.21 7.56
C LEU A 203 15.45 6.25 6.16
N TYR A 204 14.91 7.12 5.31
CA TYR A 204 15.31 7.25 3.92
C TYR A 204 15.10 8.68 3.45
N THR A 205 15.99 9.17 2.63
CA THR A 205 15.85 10.47 1.96
C THR A 205 16.02 10.23 0.47
N ASP A 206 14.99 10.61 -0.28
CA ASP A 206 15.05 10.64 -1.72
C ASP A 206 15.31 12.07 -2.18
N THR A 207 16.37 12.25 -2.93
CA THR A 207 16.75 13.55 -3.50
C THR A 207 16.05 13.82 -4.83
N TRP A 208 15.26 12.87 -5.30
CA TRP A 208 14.56 12.96 -6.56
C TRP A 208 13.26 13.76 -6.41
N ASN A 209 13.11 14.80 -7.20
CA ASN A 209 11.88 15.60 -7.30
C ASN A 209 10.82 14.87 -8.14
N HIS A 210 10.46 13.65 -7.78
CA HIS A 210 9.48 12.88 -8.55
C HIS A 210 8.06 13.20 -8.11
N HIS A 211 7.54 14.26 -8.66
CA HIS A 211 6.18 14.70 -8.40
C HIS A 211 5.21 14.21 -9.47
N ASN A 212 5.03 12.92 -9.58
CA ASN A 212 3.90 12.41 -10.31
C ASN A 212 2.73 12.21 -9.34
N ASN A 213 1.94 13.27 -9.15
CA ASN A 213 0.80 13.29 -8.22
C ASN A 213 -0.29 12.25 -8.53
N MET A 214 -0.29 11.66 -9.71
CA MET A 214 -1.31 10.68 -10.08
C MET A 214 -1.14 9.32 -9.39
N PHE A 215 0.06 8.97 -8.93
CA PHE A 215 0.37 7.65 -8.41
C PHE A 215 0.96 7.65 -7.00
N GLU A 216 1.02 8.80 -6.34
CA GLU A 216 1.63 8.98 -5.02
C GLU A 216 0.83 8.35 -3.84
N ASN A 217 -0.42 8.03 -4.06
CA ASN A 217 -1.31 7.49 -3.02
C ASN A 217 -1.16 5.98 -2.81
N PHE A 218 -0.14 5.36 -3.35
CA PHE A 218 0.00 3.91 -3.39
C PHE A 218 0.99 3.31 -2.41
N ALA A 219 1.39 4.03 -1.39
CA ALA A 219 2.02 3.41 -0.24
C ALA A 219 0.97 2.69 0.65
N SER A 220 -0.04 2.10 0.01
CA SER A 220 -1.14 1.39 0.66
C SER A 220 -0.70 0.14 1.41
N GLY A 221 0.59 -0.16 1.44
CA GLY A 221 1.12 -1.33 2.10
C GLY A 221 1.57 -1.15 3.54
N ILE A 222 1.53 0.05 4.13
CA ILE A 222 1.90 0.20 5.53
C ILE A 222 0.71 -0.17 6.39
N ASN A 223 0.58 -1.45 6.68
CA ASN A 223 -0.32 -1.87 7.71
C ASN A 223 0.47 -2.58 8.82
N ARG A 224 -0.04 -2.51 10.05
CA ARG A 224 0.57 -3.10 11.25
C ARG A 224 0.95 -4.59 11.10
N HIS A 225 0.27 -5.31 10.24
CA HIS A 225 0.45 -6.73 10.01
C HIS A 225 1.27 -7.06 8.77
N ASN A 226 1.57 -6.05 7.94
CA ASN A 226 2.35 -6.20 6.74
C ASN A 226 3.60 -5.32 6.84
N PRO A 227 4.74 -5.86 7.26
CA PRO A 227 5.96 -5.10 7.52
C PRO A 227 6.67 -4.65 6.23
N LEU A 228 6.10 -4.93 5.07
CA LEU A 228 6.69 -4.53 3.79
C LEU A 228 6.46 -3.05 3.55
N TYR A 229 7.49 -2.42 3.05
CA TYR A 229 7.49 -1.02 2.75
C TYR A 229 8.19 -0.75 1.41
N ARG A 230 7.59 0.08 0.60
CA ARG A 230 8.20 0.61 -0.61
C ARG A 230 8.58 2.06 -0.38
N THR A 231 9.82 2.42 -0.71
CA THR A 231 10.22 3.82 -0.72
C THR A 231 9.51 4.55 -1.85
N MET A 232 9.38 5.87 -1.73
CA MET A 232 9.06 6.71 -2.89
C MET A 232 10.18 6.64 -3.93
N GLY A 233 9.81 6.94 -5.14
CA GLY A 233 10.73 6.91 -6.27
C GLY A 233 10.73 5.55 -6.97
N TYR A 234 11.47 5.47 -8.03
CA TYR A 234 11.52 4.34 -8.95
C TYR A 234 12.48 3.24 -8.48
N VAL A 235 12.50 3.01 -7.17
CA VAL A 235 13.38 2.02 -6.56
C VAL A 235 12.71 0.65 -6.67
N ASN A 236 13.27 -0.22 -7.48
CA ASN A 236 12.81 -1.59 -7.67
C ASN A 236 13.21 -2.47 -6.46
N THR A 237 12.85 -2.04 -5.27
CA THR A 237 13.15 -2.74 -4.02
C THR A 237 11.98 -2.58 -3.06
N ILE A 238 11.51 -3.72 -2.55
CA ILE A 238 10.61 -3.77 -1.39
C ILE A 238 11.49 -3.87 -0.15
N TYR A 239 11.22 -3.05 0.83
CA TYR A 239 11.94 -3.05 2.10
C TYR A 239 11.08 -3.63 3.22
N ARG A 240 11.75 -4.10 4.25
CA ARG A 240 11.20 -4.39 5.56
C ARG A 240 11.80 -3.41 6.56
N ILE A 241 11.02 -3.02 7.56
CA ILE A 241 11.53 -2.18 8.64
C ILE A 241 11.91 -3.11 9.79
N GLU A 242 13.20 -3.14 10.11
CA GLU A 242 13.77 -3.91 11.21
C GLU A 242 14.72 -3.00 11.99
N ASP A 243 14.59 -2.95 13.31
CA ASP A 243 15.42 -2.13 14.19
C ASP A 243 15.48 -0.65 13.75
N ASN A 244 14.36 -0.07 13.37
CA ASN A 244 14.24 1.29 12.85
C ASN A 244 15.12 1.56 11.62
N ARG A 245 15.31 0.56 10.76
CA ARG A 245 16.06 0.65 9.51
C ARG A 245 15.32 -0.05 8.39
N LEU A 246 15.52 0.45 7.18
CA LEU A 246 15.07 -0.22 5.97
C LEU A 246 16.05 -1.34 5.60
N GLN A 247 15.53 -2.58 5.55
CA GLN A 247 16.26 -3.75 5.08
C GLN A 247 15.62 -4.25 3.78
N PRO A 248 16.40 -4.48 2.70
CA PRO A 248 15.84 -5.04 1.48
C PRO A 248 15.16 -6.39 1.76
N ALA A 249 13.91 -6.53 1.34
CA ALA A 249 13.15 -7.76 1.43
C ALA A 249 13.07 -8.47 0.08
N LEU A 250 12.95 -7.69 -1.01
CA LEU A 250 12.96 -8.17 -2.38
C LEU A 250 13.53 -7.10 -3.31
N ARG A 251 14.44 -7.49 -4.19
CA ARG A 251 14.88 -6.67 -5.32
C ARG A 251 14.35 -7.24 -6.61
N PHE A 252 13.85 -6.39 -7.48
CA PHE A 252 13.29 -6.81 -8.75
C PHE A 252 13.67 -5.84 -9.88
N THR A 253 13.44 -6.25 -11.11
CA THR A 253 13.61 -5.40 -12.30
C THR A 253 12.50 -5.72 -13.30
N PHE A 254 12.07 -4.72 -14.03
CA PHE A 254 11.18 -4.91 -15.17
C PHE A 254 11.94 -5.20 -16.48
N GLY A 255 13.26 -5.36 -16.40
CA GLY A 255 14.09 -5.67 -17.56
C GLY A 255 13.96 -4.65 -18.70
N ASP A 256 13.88 -5.14 -19.92
CA ASP A 256 13.75 -4.29 -21.12
C ASP A 256 12.37 -3.61 -21.23
N ASN A 257 11.36 -4.12 -20.51
CA ASN A 257 10.01 -3.55 -20.46
C ASN A 257 9.88 -2.48 -19.37
N GLY A 258 10.92 -2.23 -18.59
CA GLY A 258 10.93 -1.14 -17.61
C GLY A 258 11.32 0.20 -18.24
N VAL A 259 11.04 1.28 -17.53
CA VAL A 259 11.52 2.62 -17.94
C VAL A 259 13.04 2.65 -17.79
N PRO A 260 13.80 3.00 -18.85
CA PRO A 260 15.25 3.06 -18.77
C PRO A 260 15.76 4.11 -17.77
N GLN A 261 16.82 3.81 -17.04
CA GLN A 261 17.42 4.72 -16.05
C GLN A 261 17.73 6.12 -16.65
N LYS A 262 18.11 6.15 -17.92
CA LYS A 262 18.39 7.42 -18.61
C LYS A 262 17.20 8.38 -18.62
N ILE A 263 15.98 7.85 -18.70
CA ILE A 263 14.76 8.68 -18.71
C ILE A 263 14.61 9.39 -17.35
N PHE A 264 14.89 8.68 -16.26
CA PHE A 264 14.92 9.27 -14.92
C PHE A 264 16.04 10.32 -14.77
N ASP A 265 17.24 9.99 -15.25
CA ASP A 265 18.41 10.89 -15.18
C ASP A 265 18.21 12.17 -16.00
N ASP A 266 17.59 12.08 -17.15
CA ASP A 266 17.30 13.23 -18.00
C ASP A 266 16.21 14.12 -17.37
N PHE A 267 15.18 13.51 -16.78
CA PHE A 267 14.13 14.24 -16.05
C PHE A 267 14.70 15.01 -14.85
N GLU A 268 15.61 14.41 -14.08
CA GLU A 268 16.28 15.07 -12.96
C GLU A 268 17.03 16.34 -13.40
N LYS A 269 17.70 16.30 -14.54
CA LYS A 269 18.44 17.46 -15.05
C LYS A 269 17.54 18.60 -15.52
N ASP A 270 16.39 18.27 -16.10
CA ASP A 270 15.44 19.27 -16.60
C ASP A 270 14.64 19.92 -15.45
N SER A 271 14.42 19.21 -14.35
CA SER A 271 13.72 19.74 -13.16
C SER A 271 14.51 20.83 -12.43
N ASP A 272 15.84 20.82 -12.54
CA ASP A 272 16.72 21.85 -11.96
C ASP A 272 16.63 23.21 -12.70
N ASN A 273 16.02 23.23 -13.87
CA ASN A 273 16.07 24.38 -14.78
C ASN A 273 14.80 25.21 -14.89
N GLU A 274 13.85 25.19 -14.05
CA GLU A 274 12.69 26.10 -14.05
C GLU A 274 11.38 25.35 -13.69
N GLY A 275 10.97 25.44 -12.51
CA GLY A 275 9.71 25.29 -11.82
C GLY A 275 8.36 25.14 -12.55
N ASN A 276 8.31 24.63 -13.76
CA ASN A 276 7.09 24.55 -14.56
C ASN A 276 6.91 23.27 -15.37
N VAL A 277 7.63 22.22 -15.06
CA VAL A 277 7.32 20.94 -15.72
C VAL A 277 6.14 20.32 -15.00
N SER A 278 4.96 20.33 -15.61
CA SER A 278 3.85 19.54 -15.11
C SER A 278 4.28 18.07 -15.17
N ALA A 279 4.03 17.33 -14.11
CA ALA A 279 4.41 15.94 -14.00
C ALA A 279 3.82 15.03 -15.11
N ILE A 280 2.83 15.54 -15.83
CA ILE A 280 2.19 14.89 -16.97
C ILE A 280 3.02 15.05 -18.24
N ASP A 281 3.80 16.13 -18.37
CA ASP A 281 4.65 16.41 -19.55
C ASP A 281 6.07 15.85 -19.40
N GLY A 282 6.38 15.19 -18.29
CA GLY A 282 7.75 14.78 -17.98
C GLY A 282 8.05 13.35 -18.34
N GLY A 283 8.91 13.16 -19.27
CA GLY A 283 9.77 12.04 -19.62
C GLY A 283 9.33 10.61 -19.28
N VAL A 284 8.99 10.31 -18.04
CA VAL A 284 8.67 8.94 -17.60
C VAL A 284 7.31 8.48 -18.11
N MET A 285 6.25 9.27 -17.88
CA MET A 285 4.92 8.91 -18.40
C MET A 285 4.86 8.99 -19.91
N ASP A 286 5.49 10.01 -20.52
CA ASP A 286 5.62 10.06 -21.96
C ASP A 286 6.32 8.83 -22.52
N TYR A 287 7.38 8.36 -21.84
CA TYR A 287 8.03 7.13 -22.24
C TYR A 287 7.10 5.93 -22.12
N VAL A 288 6.41 5.76 -21.00
CA VAL A 288 5.47 4.64 -20.78
C VAL A 288 4.38 4.66 -21.83
N LEU A 289 3.73 5.80 -22.08
CA LEU A 289 2.61 5.92 -23.01
C LEU A 289 3.01 5.76 -24.49
N ASN A 290 4.29 5.94 -24.83
CA ASN A 290 4.81 5.74 -26.17
C ASN A 290 5.45 4.34 -26.39
N ASN A 291 5.47 3.50 -25.37
CA ASN A 291 6.05 2.15 -25.44
C ASN A 291 5.05 1.11 -24.93
N ASP A 292 4.37 0.47 -25.85
CA ASP A 292 3.42 -0.60 -25.57
C ASP A 292 4.08 -1.74 -24.77
N GLY A 293 3.38 -2.26 -23.76
CA GLY A 293 3.93 -3.25 -22.84
C GLY A 293 4.91 -2.69 -21.80
N CYS A 294 5.16 -1.36 -21.79
CA CYS A 294 6.03 -0.76 -20.78
C CYS A 294 5.40 -0.84 -19.41
N HIS A 295 6.16 -1.34 -18.43
CA HIS A 295 5.72 -1.43 -17.05
C HIS A 295 5.81 -0.07 -16.36
N LEU A 296 4.76 0.30 -15.63
CA LEU A 296 4.86 1.40 -14.69
C LEU A 296 5.93 1.06 -13.64
N PRO A 297 6.78 2.03 -13.29
CA PRO A 297 7.85 1.81 -12.32
C PRO A 297 7.34 1.73 -10.87
N TYR A 298 6.10 1.29 -10.70
CA TYR A 298 5.44 1.19 -9.40
C TYR A 298 4.89 -0.20 -9.17
N ILE A 299 4.82 -0.57 -7.90
CA ILE A 299 4.10 -1.75 -7.44
C ILE A 299 3.02 -1.32 -6.46
N PHE A 300 2.01 -2.15 -6.33
CA PHE A 300 0.83 -1.91 -5.51
C PHE A 300 0.60 -3.10 -4.58
N ASP A 301 -0.06 -2.85 -3.46
CA ASP A 301 -0.63 -3.88 -2.58
C ASP A 301 0.34 -5.03 -2.27
N ALA A 302 1.57 -4.68 -1.86
CA ALA A 302 2.56 -5.67 -1.49
C ALA A 302 2.17 -6.36 -0.16
N ALA A 303 2.23 -7.69 -0.14
CA ALA A 303 1.96 -8.51 1.03
C ALA A 303 3.03 -9.60 1.20
N GLN A 304 3.21 -10.05 2.43
CA GLN A 304 4.10 -11.15 2.75
C GLN A 304 3.39 -12.24 3.53
N ASN A 305 3.53 -13.49 3.08
CA ASN A 305 3.06 -14.68 3.78
C ASN A 305 4.22 -15.69 3.91
N GLY A 306 4.85 -15.75 5.10
CA GLY A 306 6.09 -16.51 5.27
C GLY A 306 7.20 -15.97 4.37
N ASN A 307 7.74 -16.81 3.49
CA ASN A 307 8.75 -16.41 2.50
C ASN A 307 8.14 -15.84 1.21
N LEU A 308 6.83 -16.04 1.00
CA LEU A 308 6.16 -15.52 -0.19
C LEU A 308 5.95 -14.02 -0.06
N ILE A 309 6.50 -13.25 -0.99
CA ILE A 309 6.20 -11.85 -1.23
C ILE A 309 5.35 -11.76 -2.48
N SER A 310 4.27 -11.03 -2.41
CA SER A 310 3.36 -10.78 -3.53
C SER A 310 3.06 -9.30 -3.66
N PHE A 311 2.81 -8.84 -4.88
CA PHE A 311 2.39 -7.46 -5.16
C PHE A 311 1.68 -7.37 -6.51
N MET A 312 1.02 -6.26 -6.76
CA MET A 312 0.50 -5.92 -8.08
C MET A 312 1.42 -4.94 -8.80
N TYR A 313 1.44 -5.03 -10.12
CA TYR A 313 2.08 -4.05 -10.99
C TYR A 313 1.23 -3.82 -12.25
N LEU A 314 1.51 -2.75 -12.97
CA LEU A 314 0.76 -2.35 -14.17
C LEU A 314 1.69 -2.30 -15.38
N ALA A 315 1.17 -2.73 -16.54
CA ALA A 315 1.80 -2.52 -17.84
C ALA A 315 0.86 -1.72 -18.74
N PHE A 316 1.43 -0.84 -19.55
CA PHE A 316 0.65 -0.04 -20.49
C PHE A 316 0.18 -0.90 -21.66
N ASP A 317 -1.10 -0.81 -22.00
CA ASP A 317 -1.70 -1.44 -23.17
C ASP A 317 -2.23 -0.38 -24.12
N ALA A 318 -1.58 -0.24 -25.27
CA ALA A 318 -1.99 0.69 -26.33
C ALA A 318 -3.18 0.19 -27.14
N SER A 319 -3.52 -1.11 -27.07
CA SER A 319 -4.56 -1.71 -27.92
C SER A 319 -5.96 -1.23 -27.54
N GLU A 320 -6.17 -0.87 -26.27
CA GLU A 320 -7.43 -0.36 -25.74
C GLU A 320 -7.48 1.18 -25.62
N GLY A 321 -6.50 1.86 -26.21
CA GLY A 321 -6.37 3.31 -26.15
C GLY A 321 -5.48 3.76 -24.99
N PHE A 322 -6.00 4.38 -23.95
CA PHE A 322 -5.27 4.74 -22.74
C PHE A 322 -5.68 3.77 -21.63
N GLY A 323 -4.94 2.67 -21.51
CA GLY A 323 -5.24 1.61 -20.56
C GLY A 323 -3.97 1.04 -19.90
N PHE A 324 -4.16 0.44 -18.73
CA PHE A 324 -3.13 -0.32 -18.06
C PHE A 324 -3.71 -1.65 -17.62
N ASP A 325 -3.04 -2.71 -18.01
CA ASP A 325 -3.32 -4.03 -17.49
C ASP A 325 -2.67 -4.22 -16.12
N SER A 326 -3.37 -4.88 -15.23
CA SER A 326 -2.89 -5.19 -13.89
C SER A 326 -2.48 -6.65 -13.77
N TYR A 327 -1.38 -6.89 -13.08
CA TYR A 327 -0.78 -8.20 -12.91
C TYR A 327 -0.47 -8.45 -11.44
N PHE A 328 -0.61 -9.72 -11.00
CA PHE A 328 -0.11 -10.19 -9.72
C PHE A 328 1.27 -10.80 -9.90
N TYR A 329 2.22 -10.42 -9.07
CA TYR A 329 3.52 -11.05 -9.00
C TYR A 329 3.70 -11.75 -7.66
N LEU A 330 4.20 -12.98 -7.71
CA LEU A 330 4.50 -13.80 -6.54
C LEU A 330 5.96 -14.25 -6.59
N ASN A 331 6.63 -14.20 -5.42
CA ASN A 331 8.03 -14.62 -5.28
C ASN A 331 8.24 -15.31 -3.93
N ASP A 332 8.77 -16.52 -3.92
CA ASP A 332 9.04 -17.31 -2.71
C ASP A 332 10.51 -17.26 -2.26
N GLY A 333 11.31 -16.40 -2.90
CA GLY A 333 12.75 -16.26 -2.70
C GLY A 333 13.60 -17.13 -3.64
N HIS A 334 12.99 -18.08 -4.35
CA HIS A 334 13.66 -18.98 -5.31
C HIS A 334 12.99 -18.94 -6.68
N ASN A 335 11.67 -18.95 -6.70
CA ASN A 335 10.84 -18.92 -7.91
C ASN A 335 9.98 -17.67 -7.92
N SER A 336 9.54 -17.31 -9.12
CA SER A 336 8.58 -16.23 -9.31
C SER A 336 7.60 -16.55 -10.42
N VAL A 337 6.42 -15.98 -10.33
CA VAL A 337 5.38 -16.07 -11.35
C VAL A 337 4.58 -14.77 -11.39
N SER A 338 4.15 -14.39 -12.60
CA SER A 338 3.18 -13.34 -12.83
C SER A 338 1.85 -13.93 -13.29
N TYR A 339 0.73 -13.41 -12.78
CA TYR A 339 -0.61 -13.73 -13.23
C TYR A 339 -1.25 -12.52 -13.89
N SER A 340 -1.74 -12.70 -15.13
CA SER A 340 -2.53 -11.69 -15.83
C SER A 340 -3.98 -11.69 -15.39
N GLU A 341 -4.50 -12.87 -15.04
CA GLU A 341 -5.87 -13.03 -14.57
C GLU A 341 -5.98 -14.13 -13.53
N LEU A 342 -6.78 -13.87 -12.50
CA LEU A 342 -7.15 -14.84 -11.47
C LEU A 342 -8.64 -15.17 -11.61
N LYS A 343 -8.94 -16.16 -12.48
CA LYS A 343 -10.31 -16.53 -12.85
C LYS A 343 -11.02 -17.30 -11.75
N ILE A 344 -12.31 -17.08 -11.63
CA ILE A 344 -13.21 -17.92 -10.83
C ILE A 344 -14.19 -18.56 -11.80
N PRO A 345 -14.02 -19.86 -12.19
CA PRO A 345 -14.83 -20.48 -13.22
C PRO A 345 -16.33 -20.38 -12.92
N GLY A 346 -17.09 -19.85 -13.90
CA GLY A 346 -18.51 -19.53 -13.79
C GLY A 346 -18.80 -18.07 -13.45
N LEU A 347 -17.77 -17.23 -13.25
CA LEU A 347 -17.91 -15.77 -13.16
C LEU A 347 -17.20 -15.08 -14.33
N THR A 348 -17.74 -13.97 -14.79
CA THR A 348 -17.16 -13.09 -15.82
C THR A 348 -16.02 -12.22 -15.23
N ALA A 349 -16.13 -11.86 -13.96
CA ALA A 349 -15.12 -11.06 -13.28
C ALA A 349 -13.97 -11.91 -12.74
N SER A 350 -12.76 -11.43 -12.92
CA SER A 350 -11.55 -11.98 -12.30
C SER A 350 -11.29 -11.35 -10.93
N ALA A 351 -10.70 -12.13 -10.01
CA ALA A 351 -10.35 -11.63 -8.70
C ALA A 351 -9.31 -10.51 -8.80
N SER A 352 -9.53 -9.46 -8.03
CA SER A 352 -8.68 -8.27 -7.96
C SER A 352 -8.35 -7.94 -6.50
N VAL A 353 -7.87 -6.73 -6.23
CA VAL A 353 -7.55 -6.25 -4.89
C VAL A 353 -8.27 -4.94 -4.62
N SER A 354 -9.05 -4.93 -3.55
CA SER A 354 -9.68 -3.71 -3.01
C SER A 354 -9.06 -3.30 -1.68
N ALA A 355 -8.45 -4.26 -0.97
CA ALA A 355 -7.75 -4.05 0.29
C ALA A 355 -6.83 -5.22 0.64
N ILE A 356 -6.02 -5.06 1.69
CA ILE A 356 -5.23 -6.13 2.30
C ILE A 356 -5.65 -6.29 3.77
N ASN A 357 -5.95 -7.53 4.16
CA ASN A 357 -6.14 -7.93 5.54
C ASN A 357 -4.96 -8.82 5.98
N LYS A 358 -3.99 -8.25 6.73
CA LYS A 358 -2.75 -8.94 7.13
C LYS A 358 -1.96 -9.45 5.92
N THR A 359 -2.07 -10.75 5.65
CA THR A 359 -1.43 -11.44 4.51
C THR A 359 -2.45 -11.91 3.47
N MET A 360 -3.72 -11.52 3.63
CA MET A 360 -4.80 -11.89 2.73
C MET A 360 -5.16 -10.71 1.83
N TYR A 361 -5.41 -11.01 0.57
CA TYR A 361 -6.01 -10.07 -0.35
C TYR A 361 -7.53 -10.07 -0.15
N VAL A 362 -8.10 -8.90 -0.27
CA VAL A 362 -9.55 -8.68 -0.20
C VAL A 362 -10.01 -8.07 -1.51
N TRP A 363 -10.96 -8.71 -2.12
CA TRP A 363 -11.61 -8.24 -3.35
C TRP A 363 -13.06 -7.90 -3.06
N GLU A 364 -13.49 -6.68 -3.40
CA GLU A 364 -14.90 -6.31 -3.44
C GLU A 364 -15.51 -6.88 -4.71
N ILE A 365 -16.43 -7.83 -4.54
CA ILE A 365 -17.07 -8.52 -5.65
C ILE A 365 -18.05 -7.54 -6.32
N PRO A 366 -17.93 -7.31 -7.64
CA PRO A 366 -18.88 -6.48 -8.34
C PRO A 366 -20.29 -7.07 -8.26
N ASN A 367 -21.26 -6.23 -7.93
CA ASN A 367 -22.69 -6.62 -7.98
C ASN A 367 -23.23 -6.23 -9.35
N ASP A 368 -22.86 -7.03 -10.37
CA ASP A 368 -23.21 -6.80 -11.76
C ASP A 368 -24.22 -7.87 -12.23
N GLU A 369 -25.20 -7.46 -13.04
CA GLU A 369 -26.17 -8.37 -13.64
C GLU A 369 -25.51 -9.41 -14.57
N ASP A 370 -24.37 -9.05 -15.18
CA ASP A 370 -23.61 -9.90 -16.10
C ASP A 370 -22.48 -10.70 -15.41
N LEU A 371 -22.49 -10.84 -14.08
CA LEU A 371 -21.43 -11.52 -13.34
C LEU A 371 -21.31 -13.03 -13.67
N VAL A 372 -22.36 -13.66 -14.17
CA VAL A 372 -22.38 -15.10 -14.45
C VAL A 372 -21.86 -15.40 -15.86
N ASP A 373 -20.83 -16.23 -15.96
CA ASP A 373 -20.38 -16.81 -17.24
C ASP A 373 -21.05 -18.18 -17.46
N GLU A 374 -22.12 -18.18 -18.26
CA GLU A 374 -22.84 -19.42 -18.62
C GLU A 374 -22.05 -20.37 -19.55
N SER A 375 -20.97 -19.89 -20.17
CA SER A 375 -20.13 -20.66 -21.08
C SER A 375 -19.20 -21.66 -20.39
N VAL A 376 -18.95 -21.45 -19.07
CA VAL A 376 -18.03 -22.25 -18.27
C VAL A 376 -18.76 -22.92 -17.10
N PRO A 377 -18.48 -24.20 -16.79
CA PRO A 377 -19.04 -24.85 -15.61
C PRO A 377 -18.72 -24.08 -14.31
N MET A 378 -19.76 -23.79 -13.55
CA MET A 378 -19.63 -23.04 -12.32
C MET A 378 -18.86 -23.80 -11.24
N SER A 379 -17.81 -23.18 -10.70
CA SER A 379 -17.05 -23.70 -9.55
C SER A 379 -17.82 -23.64 -8.24
N GLY A 380 -17.34 -24.36 -7.22
CA GLY A 380 -17.89 -24.25 -5.85
C GLY A 380 -17.79 -22.84 -5.32
N LEU A 381 -16.64 -22.18 -5.49
CA LEU A 381 -16.41 -20.82 -5.04
C LEU A 381 -17.32 -19.80 -5.74
N ALA A 382 -17.54 -19.92 -7.06
CA ALA A 382 -18.48 -19.08 -7.80
C ALA A 382 -19.89 -19.20 -7.23
N ARG A 383 -20.32 -20.42 -6.92
CA ARG A 383 -21.65 -20.67 -6.35
C ARG A 383 -21.80 -20.02 -4.96
N GLU A 384 -20.81 -20.16 -4.09
CA GLU A 384 -20.82 -19.52 -2.77
C GLU A 384 -20.87 -17.99 -2.86
N ILE A 385 -20.16 -17.40 -3.83
CA ILE A 385 -20.20 -15.96 -4.11
C ILE A 385 -21.61 -15.54 -4.53
N LEU A 386 -22.19 -16.22 -5.54
CA LEU A 386 -23.52 -15.89 -6.06
C LEU A 386 -24.62 -16.09 -5.00
N ASP A 387 -24.53 -17.16 -4.20
CA ASP A 387 -25.45 -17.38 -3.08
C ASP A 387 -25.33 -16.25 -2.05
N SER A 388 -24.13 -15.72 -1.85
CA SER A 388 -23.89 -14.60 -0.93
C SER A 388 -24.46 -13.28 -1.46
N LEU A 389 -24.35 -13.02 -2.75
CA LEU A 389 -24.96 -11.86 -3.40
C LEU A 389 -26.48 -11.96 -3.41
N ALA A 390 -27.03 -13.13 -3.70
CA ALA A 390 -28.48 -13.35 -3.77
C ALA A 390 -29.21 -13.19 -2.42
N VAL A 391 -28.54 -13.48 -1.30
CA VAL A 391 -29.09 -13.30 0.05
C VAL A 391 -29.03 -11.82 0.49
N GLN A 392 -28.17 -11.04 -0.15
CA GLN A 392 -28.02 -9.62 0.15
C GLN A 392 -29.14 -8.86 -0.58
N ASN A 393 -30.26 -8.59 0.12
CA ASN A 393 -31.39 -7.83 -0.43
C ASN A 393 -31.06 -6.34 -0.68
N ASP A 394 -29.87 -5.91 -0.31
CA ASP A 394 -29.38 -4.52 -0.38
C ASP A 394 -28.16 -4.49 -1.30
N ASP A 395 -27.92 -3.37 -1.98
CA ASP A 395 -26.73 -3.12 -2.79
C ASP A 395 -25.45 -2.99 -1.95
N ASN A 396 -25.38 -3.65 -0.79
CA ASN A 396 -24.25 -3.58 0.11
C ASN A 396 -23.11 -4.47 -0.39
N PRO A 397 -21.84 -4.06 -0.21
CA PRO A 397 -20.68 -4.78 -0.72
C PRO A 397 -20.52 -6.19 -0.14
N VAL A 398 -20.10 -7.11 -1.00
CA VAL A 398 -19.64 -8.46 -0.64
C VAL A 398 -18.15 -8.54 -0.91
N LEU A 399 -17.40 -8.95 0.10
CA LEU A 399 -15.95 -9.03 0.03
C LEU A 399 -15.51 -10.49 0.01
N LEU A 400 -14.56 -10.83 -0.85
CA LEU A 400 -13.87 -12.12 -0.86
C LEU A 400 -12.46 -11.92 -0.32
N GLU A 401 -12.15 -12.54 0.82
CA GLU A 401 -10.77 -12.69 1.29
C GLU A 401 -10.14 -13.95 0.73
N TYR A 402 -8.89 -13.86 0.31
CA TYR A 402 -8.10 -15.01 -0.13
C TYR A 402 -6.60 -14.81 0.15
N ARG A 403 -5.86 -15.90 0.24
CA ARG A 403 -4.42 -15.90 0.45
C ARG A 403 -3.72 -16.72 -0.62
N PHE A 404 -2.65 -16.20 -1.21
CA PHE A 404 -1.84 -17.01 -2.11
C PHE A 404 -1.16 -18.16 -1.35
N LYS A 405 -1.10 -19.33 -1.99
CA LYS A 405 -0.35 -20.48 -1.50
C LYS A 405 1.14 -20.13 -1.45
N SER A 406 1.83 -20.61 -0.43
CA SER A 406 3.26 -20.34 -0.24
C SER A 406 4.17 -21.08 -1.26
N THR A 407 3.59 -22.00 -2.03
CA THR A 407 4.28 -22.77 -3.08
C THR A 407 3.43 -22.73 -4.35
N PHE A 408 4.03 -22.48 -5.49
CA PHE A 408 3.41 -22.40 -6.80
C PHE A 408 4.34 -23.00 -7.89
#